data_5133bc5e81ff911f508ccfb560bdde9e
#
_entry.id   5133bc5e81ff911f508ccfb560bdde9e
#
_cell.length_a   1.000
_cell.length_b   1.000
_cell.length_c   1.000
_cell.angle_alpha   90.00
_cell.angle_beta   90.00
_cell.angle_gamma   90.00
#
_symmetry.space_group_name_H-M   'P 1'
#
loop_
_entity.id
_entity.type
_entity.pdbx_description
1 polymer ?
#
loop_
_entity_poly.entity_id
_entity_poly.type
_entity_poly.pdbx_seq_one_letter_code
_entity_poly.pdbx_strand_id
1 'polypeptide(L)'
;PLRLVGSEMCIRDRAGTGKVSPNRESVVSVHYKGTLINGREFDNSWKRGCPEAFRLNQVIEGWQLALQEMRVGDRWIIYIPYNFGYGNRASAPIPAFSTLIFEVELLGIA
;
A
#
# COMPACT_ATOMS: atom_id res chain seq x y z
N PRO A 1 -5.99 13.81 -7.57
CA PRO A 1 -7.04 13.12 -8.32
C PRO A 1 -7.03 11.62 -8.06
N LEU A 2 -8.21 11.00 -8.19
CA LEU A 2 -8.36 9.56 -8.09
C LEU A 2 -8.13 8.91 -9.46
N ARG A 3 -7.49 7.77 -9.46
CA ARG A 3 -7.34 6.95 -10.66
C ARG A 3 -7.45 5.46 -10.32
N LEU A 4 -7.77 4.65 -11.30
CA LEU A 4 -7.83 3.20 -11.15
C LEU A 4 -6.48 2.58 -11.54
N VAL A 5 -6.04 1.64 -10.71
CA VAL A 5 -4.89 0.78 -11.01
C VAL A 5 -5.44 -0.64 -11.09
N GLY A 6 -5.20 -1.30 -12.22
CA GLY A 6 -5.99 -2.45 -12.55
C GLY A 6 -7.42 -2.01 -12.78
N SER A 7 -8.39 -2.92 -12.72
CA SER A 7 -9.79 -2.58 -12.97
C SER A 7 -10.55 -2.16 -11.72
N GLU A 8 -10.00 -2.34 -10.52
CA GLU A 8 -10.77 -2.27 -9.28
C GLU A 8 -10.14 -1.45 -8.16
N MET A 9 -8.86 -1.08 -8.26
CA MET A 9 -8.20 -0.30 -7.22
C MET A 9 -8.22 1.19 -7.56
N CYS A 10 -8.58 2.00 -6.57
CA CYS A 10 -8.58 3.45 -6.69
C CYS A 10 -7.38 4.02 -5.94
N ILE A 11 -6.70 4.97 -6.58
CA ILE A 11 -5.52 5.61 -6.02
C ILE A 11 -5.72 7.11 -6.03
N ARG A 12 -5.42 7.75 -4.90
CA ARG A 12 -5.24 9.19 -4.83
C ARG A 12 -3.75 9.43 -4.65
N ASP A 13 -3.11 9.96 -5.68
CA ASP A 13 -1.68 10.14 -5.65
C ASP A 13 -1.27 11.57 -5.33
N ARG A 14 -0.08 11.67 -4.73
CA ARG A 14 0.63 12.90 -4.49
C ARG A 14 1.98 12.73 -5.13
N ALA A 15 2.23 13.49 -6.19
CA ALA A 15 3.45 13.34 -6.98
C ALA A 15 4.70 13.61 -6.14
N GLY A 16 5.64 12.70 -6.20
CA GLY A 16 6.97 12.87 -5.63
C GLY A 16 7.95 13.38 -6.68
N THR A 17 9.19 13.50 -6.28
CA THR A 17 10.27 13.99 -7.13
C THR A 17 11.11 12.86 -7.75
N GLY A 18 10.89 11.62 -7.31
CA GLY A 18 11.65 10.48 -7.78
C GLY A 18 11.27 10.07 -9.19
N LYS A 19 12.21 9.36 -9.85
CA LYS A 19 12.02 8.87 -11.22
C LYS A 19 12.06 7.36 -11.32
N VAL A 20 12.38 6.67 -10.22
CA VAL A 20 12.58 5.22 -10.18
C VAL A 20 11.39 4.56 -9.51
N SER A 21 10.85 3.55 -10.18
CA SER A 21 9.79 2.69 -9.65
C SER A 21 10.34 1.30 -9.35
N PRO A 22 9.83 0.64 -8.29
CA PRO A 22 10.27 -0.72 -7.99
C PRO A 22 9.63 -1.72 -8.95
N ASN A 23 10.22 -2.94 -8.98
CA ASN A 23 9.60 -4.09 -9.63
C ASN A 23 9.23 -5.12 -8.55
N ARG A 24 8.65 -6.25 -8.97
CA ARG A 24 8.17 -7.28 -8.03
C ARG A 24 9.26 -7.87 -7.14
N GLU A 25 10.51 -7.83 -7.57
CA GLU A 25 11.63 -8.40 -6.83
C GLU A 25 12.32 -7.38 -5.95
N SER A 26 11.94 -6.11 -6.06
CA SER A 26 12.55 -5.03 -5.28
C SER A 26 12.21 -5.14 -3.81
N VAL A 27 13.17 -4.74 -2.97
CA VAL A 27 12.93 -4.46 -1.56
C VAL A 27 12.65 -2.97 -1.44
N VAL A 28 11.50 -2.62 -0.92
CA VAL A 28 11.07 -1.23 -0.78
C VAL A 28 11.08 -0.81 0.68
N SER A 29 11.43 0.45 0.92
CA SER A 29 11.37 1.07 2.23
C SER A 29 10.21 2.06 2.22
N VAL A 30 9.25 1.87 3.12
CA VAL A 30 8.01 2.63 3.10
C VAL A 30 7.59 3.05 4.50
N HIS A 31 6.91 4.19 4.60
CA HIS A 31 6.00 4.48 5.71
C HIS A 31 4.58 4.23 5.23
N TYR A 32 3.76 3.67 6.11
CA TYR A 32 2.37 3.38 5.74
C TYR A 32 1.43 3.40 6.94
N LYS A 33 0.16 3.66 6.64
CA LYS A 33 -0.94 3.55 7.59
C LYS A 33 -2.06 2.76 6.92
N GLY A 34 -2.52 1.69 7.57
CA GLY A 34 -3.64 0.89 7.11
C GLY A 34 -4.87 1.11 7.96
N THR A 35 -6.01 1.34 7.31
CA THR A 35 -7.30 1.49 7.97
C THR A 35 -8.35 0.62 7.29
N LEU A 36 -9.35 0.21 8.07
CA LEU A 36 -10.55 -0.42 7.55
C LEU A 36 -11.51 0.67 7.05
N ILE A 37 -12.51 0.26 6.28
CA ILE A 37 -13.48 1.21 5.71
C ILE A 37 -14.27 1.95 6.79
N ASN A 38 -14.40 1.37 8.00
CA ASN A 38 -15.04 2.03 9.14
C ASN A 38 -14.14 3.04 9.86
N GLY A 39 -12.93 3.25 9.35
CA GLY A 39 -11.97 4.19 9.94
C GLY A 39 -11.04 3.60 10.98
N ARG A 40 -11.21 2.32 11.35
CA ARG A 40 -10.35 1.68 12.33
C ARG A 40 -8.95 1.45 11.76
N GLU A 41 -7.95 2.05 12.41
CA GLU A 41 -6.55 1.87 12.03
C GLU A 41 -6.06 0.52 12.56
N PHE A 42 -5.43 -0.28 11.70
CA PHE A 42 -4.91 -1.58 12.10
C PHE A 42 -3.39 -1.65 12.03
N ASP A 43 -2.74 -0.70 11.37
CA ASP A 43 -1.28 -0.63 11.33
C ASP A 43 -0.83 0.78 10.97
N ASN A 44 0.32 1.21 11.50
CA ASN A 44 0.84 2.55 11.25
C ASN A 44 2.32 2.63 11.58
N SER A 45 3.16 2.66 10.54
CA SER A 45 4.62 2.74 10.73
C SER A 45 5.07 4.09 11.28
N TRP A 46 4.35 5.18 10.97
CA TRP A 46 4.67 6.50 11.54
C TRP A 46 4.54 6.49 13.06
N LYS A 47 3.53 5.81 13.60
CA LYS A 47 3.35 5.69 15.05
C LYS A 47 4.44 4.85 15.70
N ARG A 48 4.98 3.86 14.99
CA ARG A 48 6.09 3.06 15.48
C ARG A 48 7.42 3.82 15.42
N GLY A 49 7.47 4.92 14.67
CA GLY A 49 8.64 5.78 14.59
C GLY A 49 9.72 5.32 13.62
N CYS A 50 9.48 4.29 12.83
CA CYS A 50 10.44 3.82 11.84
C CYS A 50 9.74 3.24 10.60
N PRO A 51 10.34 3.43 9.41
CA PRO A 51 9.82 2.81 8.20
C PRO A 51 10.02 1.31 8.19
N GLU A 52 9.23 0.63 7.37
CA GLU A 52 9.32 -0.81 7.19
C GLU A 52 9.92 -1.13 5.82
N ALA A 53 10.65 -2.24 5.75
CA ALA A 53 11.18 -2.75 4.49
C ALA A 53 10.45 -4.04 4.10
N PHE A 54 10.02 -4.11 2.86
CA PHE A 54 9.30 -5.27 2.33
C PHE A 54 9.86 -5.67 0.97
N ARG A 55 9.94 -6.97 0.72
CA ARG A 55 10.12 -7.46 -0.63
C ARG A 55 8.75 -7.44 -1.31
N LEU A 56 8.65 -6.80 -2.47
CA LEU A 56 7.37 -6.47 -3.06
C LEU A 56 6.53 -7.70 -3.41
N ASN A 57 7.18 -8.80 -3.84
CA ASN A 57 6.46 -10.04 -4.17
C ASN A 57 5.94 -10.83 -2.96
N GLN A 58 6.18 -10.33 -1.74
CA GLN A 58 5.74 -10.98 -0.50
C GLN A 58 4.62 -10.23 0.21
N VAL A 59 4.18 -9.10 -0.33
CA VAL A 59 3.07 -8.32 0.22
C VAL A 59 1.78 -8.61 -0.54
N ILE A 60 0.65 -8.11 -0.01
CA ILE A 60 -0.65 -8.29 -0.67
C ILE A 60 -0.65 -7.75 -2.10
N GLU A 61 -1.48 -8.31 -2.94
CA GLU A 61 -1.47 -8.00 -4.38
C GLU A 61 -1.71 -6.53 -4.67
N GLY A 62 -2.60 -5.89 -3.91
CA GLY A 62 -2.86 -4.46 -4.08
C GLY A 62 -1.62 -3.59 -3.92
N TRP A 63 -0.76 -3.93 -2.96
CA TRP A 63 0.52 -3.26 -2.79
C TRP A 63 1.47 -3.56 -3.95
N GLN A 64 1.51 -4.79 -4.43
CA GLN A 64 2.35 -5.15 -5.56
C GLN A 64 2.01 -4.33 -6.80
N LEU A 65 0.72 -4.18 -7.09
CA LEU A 65 0.26 -3.40 -8.23
C LEU A 65 0.54 -1.90 -8.06
N ALA A 66 0.21 -1.35 -6.90
CA ALA A 66 0.34 0.07 -6.66
C ALA A 66 1.80 0.52 -6.59
N LEU A 67 2.63 -0.19 -5.84
CA LEU A 67 4.02 0.20 -5.63
C LEU A 67 4.85 0.11 -6.91
N GLN A 68 4.51 -0.76 -7.83
CA GLN A 68 5.20 -0.82 -9.13
C GLN A 68 4.94 0.43 -9.98
N GLU A 69 3.88 1.18 -9.71
CA GLU A 69 3.61 2.44 -10.37
C GLU A 69 4.06 3.66 -9.58
N MET A 70 4.33 3.49 -8.29
CA MET A 70 4.88 4.56 -7.45
C MET A 70 6.34 4.83 -7.79
N ARG A 71 6.76 6.06 -7.57
CA ARG A 71 8.16 6.47 -7.66
C ARG A 71 8.65 6.86 -6.28
N VAL A 72 9.94 6.77 -6.06
CA VAL A 72 10.54 7.20 -4.80
C VAL A 72 10.14 8.65 -4.52
N GLY A 73 9.61 8.89 -3.32
CA GLY A 73 9.08 10.18 -2.91
C GLY A 73 7.58 10.33 -3.06
N ASP A 74 6.92 9.41 -3.78
CA ASP A 74 5.46 9.46 -3.94
C ASP A 74 4.78 9.06 -2.64
N ARG A 75 3.62 9.67 -2.39
CA ARG A 75 2.74 9.33 -1.29
C ARG A 75 1.34 9.17 -1.84
N TRP A 76 0.81 7.96 -1.71
CA TRP A 76 -0.48 7.57 -2.29
C TRP A 76 -1.44 7.11 -1.21
N ILE A 77 -2.73 7.34 -1.44
CA ILE A 77 -3.80 6.68 -0.70
C ILE A 77 -4.40 5.64 -1.64
N ILE A 78 -4.36 4.38 -1.20
CA ILE A 78 -4.74 3.23 -2.02
C ILE A 78 -5.95 2.56 -1.38
N TYR A 79 -7.02 2.40 -2.16
CA TYR A 79 -8.24 1.69 -1.75
C TYR A 79 -8.18 0.29 -2.35
N ILE A 80 -7.99 -0.71 -1.49
CA ILE A 80 -7.75 -2.10 -1.91
C ILE A 80 -8.99 -2.94 -1.58
N PRO A 81 -9.75 -3.39 -2.59
CA PRO A 81 -10.85 -4.32 -2.36
C PRO A 81 -10.32 -5.66 -1.85
N TYR A 82 -11.17 -6.45 -1.19
CA TYR A 82 -10.76 -7.65 -0.47
C TYR A 82 -10.01 -8.65 -1.36
N ASN A 83 -10.36 -8.75 -2.63
CA ASN A 83 -9.73 -9.71 -3.55
C ASN A 83 -8.28 -9.35 -3.92
N PHE A 84 -7.85 -8.12 -3.68
CA PHE A 84 -6.45 -7.69 -3.80
C PHE A 84 -5.77 -7.54 -2.44
N GLY A 85 -6.47 -7.83 -1.36
CA GLY A 85 -5.96 -7.79 0.01
C GLY A 85 -5.91 -9.20 0.61
N TYR A 86 -6.55 -9.37 1.76
CA TYR A 86 -6.53 -10.64 2.48
C TYR A 86 -7.64 -11.61 2.05
N GLY A 87 -8.48 -11.22 1.09
CA GLY A 87 -9.49 -12.08 0.51
C GLY A 87 -10.53 -12.52 1.54
N ASN A 88 -10.84 -13.83 1.53
CA ASN A 88 -11.81 -14.43 2.44
C ASN A 88 -11.20 -14.86 3.78
N ARG A 89 -9.93 -14.52 4.03
CA ARG A 89 -9.25 -14.87 5.27
C ARG A 89 -9.32 -13.69 6.24
N ALA A 90 -9.65 -13.99 7.48
CA ALA A 90 -9.49 -13.02 8.55
C ALA A 90 -8.04 -13.02 9.02
N SER A 91 -7.48 -11.83 9.23
CA SER A 91 -6.16 -11.65 9.81
C SER A 91 -6.30 -10.58 10.88
N ALA A 92 -6.33 -10.99 12.15
CA ALA A 92 -6.61 -10.06 13.24
C ALA A 92 -5.68 -8.84 13.18
N PRO A 93 -6.20 -7.60 13.26
CA PRO A 93 -7.59 -7.23 13.51
C PRO A 93 -8.47 -7.09 12.26
N ILE A 94 -8.07 -7.63 11.12
CA ILE A 94 -8.75 -7.45 9.83
C ILE A 94 -9.77 -8.57 9.63
N PRO A 95 -11.08 -8.27 9.54
CA PRO A 95 -12.09 -9.27 9.21
C PRO A 95 -11.95 -9.77 7.77
N ALA A 96 -12.53 -10.94 7.49
CA ALA A 96 -12.62 -11.46 6.13
C ALA A 96 -13.39 -10.47 5.22
N PHE A 97 -13.07 -10.47 3.94
CA PHE A 97 -13.71 -9.63 2.92
C PHE A 97 -13.60 -8.12 3.19
N SER A 98 -12.55 -7.70 3.88
CA SER A 98 -12.36 -6.28 4.19
C SER A 98 -11.77 -5.51 3.03
N THR A 99 -12.36 -4.35 2.74
CA THR A 99 -11.72 -3.33 1.92
C THR A 99 -10.72 -2.59 2.80
N LEU A 100 -9.51 -2.43 2.30
CA LEU A 100 -8.41 -1.82 3.03
C LEU A 100 -8.07 -0.47 2.42
N ILE A 101 -7.73 0.49 3.28
CA ILE A 101 -7.29 1.81 2.86
C ILE A 101 -5.88 1.99 3.39
N PHE A 102 -4.92 2.15 2.48
CA PHE A 102 -3.54 2.39 2.86
C PHE A 102 -3.08 3.77 2.40
N GLU A 103 -2.48 4.50 3.30
CA GLU A 103 -1.66 5.65 2.95
C GLU A 103 -0.21 5.17 2.95
N VAL A 104 0.47 5.27 1.81
CA VAL A 104 1.83 4.72 1.62
C VAL A 104 2.73 5.80 1.07
N GLU A 105 3.89 5.96 1.69
CA GLU A 105 4.97 6.80 1.19
C GLU A 105 6.17 5.93 0.84
N LEU A 106 6.57 5.94 -0.43
CA LEU A 106 7.72 5.19 -0.89
C LEU A 106 9.00 6.00 -0.65
N LEU A 107 9.80 5.53 0.30
CA LEU A 107 11.01 6.24 0.73
C LEU A 107 12.24 5.84 -0.07
N GLY A 108 12.34 4.58 -0.47
CA GLY A 108 13.51 4.10 -1.19
C GLY A 108 13.33 2.69 -1.72
N ILE A 109 14.26 2.31 -2.57
CA ILE A 109 14.35 0.97 -3.19
C ILE A 109 15.76 0.47 -2.95
N ALA A 110 15.85 -0.69 -2.35
CA ALA A 110 17.15 -1.32 -2.11
C ALA A 110 17.69 -2.00 -3.38
#